data_18dc37158bca104b54b953830cde2d51
#
_entry.id   18dc37158bca104b54b953830cde2d51
#
_cell.length_a   1.000
_cell.length_b   1.000
_cell.length_c   1.000
_cell.angle_alpha   90.00
_cell.angle_beta   90.00
_cell.angle_gamma   90.00
#
_symmetry.space_group_name_H-M   'P 1'
#
loop_
_entity.id
_entity.type
_entity.pdbx_description
1 polymer ?
#
loop_
_entity_poly.entity_id
_entity_poly.type
_entity_poly.pdbx_seq_one_letter_code
_entity_poly.pdbx_strand_id
1 'polypeptide(L)' 'MSGTIKWNRQKLNRLKEAIRDARIEGQEVFTFEGHTLVLTYAHYLAQHLDSQLGK' A
#
# COMPACT_ATOMS: atom_id res chain seq x y z
N MET A 1 -14.09 16.76 2.28
CA MET A 1 -13.13 16.33 1.49
C MET A 1 -12.79 14.87 1.68
N SER A 2 -12.62 14.22 0.70
CA SER A 2 -12.43 12.81 0.86
C SER A 2 -10.96 12.51 1.03
N GLY A 3 -10.64 11.49 1.78
CA GLY A 3 -9.30 11.04 1.93
C GLY A 3 -8.91 9.98 0.94
N THR A 4 -9.57 9.94 -0.19
CA THR A 4 -9.35 8.90 -1.16
C THR A 4 -8.02 9.11 -1.89
N ILE A 5 -7.22 8.08 -1.93
CA ILE A 5 -5.98 8.09 -2.69
C ILE A 5 -6.28 7.67 -4.11
N LYS A 6 -5.79 8.47 -5.06
CA LYS A 6 -5.92 8.07 -6.45
C LYS A 6 -4.80 7.10 -6.76
N TRP A 7 -5.16 5.86 -7.01
CA TRP A 7 -4.19 4.82 -7.26
C TRP A 7 -3.77 4.81 -8.71
N ASN A 8 -2.49 4.61 -8.94
CA ASN A 8 -1.95 4.36 -10.25
C ASN A 8 -0.76 3.42 -10.06
N ARG A 9 -0.13 3.03 -11.16
CA ARG A 9 0.95 2.05 -11.07
C ARG A 9 2.11 2.57 -10.24
N GLN A 10 2.40 3.85 -10.36
CA GLN A 10 3.50 4.44 -9.62
C GLN A 10 3.24 4.39 -8.12
N LYS A 11 2.03 4.76 -7.70
CA LYS A 11 1.69 4.70 -6.28
C LYS A 11 1.63 3.27 -5.78
N LEU A 12 1.16 2.37 -6.63
CA LEU A 12 1.12 0.96 -6.26
C LEU A 12 2.53 0.43 -6.01
N ASN A 13 3.47 0.81 -6.85
CA ASN A 13 4.85 0.39 -6.64
C ASN A 13 5.40 0.91 -5.33
N ARG A 14 5.08 2.15 -5.00
CA ARG A 14 5.51 2.72 -3.71
C ARG A 14 4.88 2.00 -2.55
N LEU A 15 3.61 1.63 -2.68
CA LEU A 15 2.95 0.88 -1.62
C LEU A 15 3.61 -0.47 -1.42
N LYS A 16 3.95 -1.14 -2.50
CA LYS A 16 4.63 -2.44 -2.39
C LYS A 16 5.97 -2.30 -1.70
N GLU A 17 6.70 -1.24 -2.00
CA GLU A 17 7.98 -1.01 -1.35
C GLU A 17 7.80 -0.71 0.15
N ALA A 18 6.78 0.06 0.49
CA ALA A 18 6.51 0.35 1.89
C ALA A 18 6.16 -0.90 2.66
N ILE A 19 5.36 -1.77 2.05
CA ILE A 19 5.01 -3.05 2.65
C ILE A 19 6.27 -3.89 2.89
N ARG A 20 7.14 -3.94 1.90
CA ARG A 20 8.36 -4.71 2.00
C ARG A 20 9.24 -4.20 3.14
N ASP A 21 9.39 -2.88 3.22
CA ASP A 21 10.22 -2.29 4.27
C ASP A 21 9.64 -2.58 5.64
N ALA A 22 8.31 -2.45 5.77
CA ALA A 22 7.67 -2.72 7.06
C ALA A 22 7.86 -4.17 7.47
N ARG A 23 7.79 -5.08 6.52
CA ARG A 23 8.00 -6.51 6.83
C ARG A 23 9.42 -6.78 7.27
N ILE A 24 10.37 -6.17 6.59
CA ILE A 24 11.79 -6.35 6.95
C ILE A 24 12.04 -5.84 8.35
N GLU A 25 11.42 -4.72 8.72
CA GLU A 25 11.60 -4.14 10.04
C GLU A 25 10.70 -4.76 11.10
N GLY A 26 9.83 -5.67 10.70
CA GLY A 26 8.97 -6.35 11.65
C GLY A 26 7.84 -5.49 12.17
N GLN A 27 7.43 -4.47 11.43
CA GLN A 27 6.36 -3.59 11.85
C GLN A 27 5.01 -4.10 11.35
N GLU A 28 3.98 -3.92 12.17
CA GLU A 28 2.64 -4.34 11.80
C GLU A 28 1.84 -3.23 11.16
N VAL A 29 2.26 -1.98 11.33
CA VAL A 29 1.61 -0.82 10.73
C VAL A 29 2.67 0.11 10.18
N PHE A 30 2.28 0.90 9.21
CA PHE A 30 3.19 1.90 8.64
C PHE A 30 2.37 3.04 8.07
N THR A 31 3.03 4.16 7.80
CA THR A 31 2.37 5.34 7.24
C THR A 31 2.65 5.42 5.75
N PHE A 32 1.59 5.60 4.98
CA PHE A 32 1.70 5.75 3.53
C PHE A 32 0.79 6.87 3.08
N GLU A 33 1.35 7.88 2.40
CA GLU A 33 0.59 9.04 1.90
C GLU A 33 -0.21 9.70 3.01
N GLY A 34 0.36 9.77 4.20
CA GLY A 34 -0.30 10.38 5.33
C GLY A 34 -1.35 9.51 6.01
N HIS A 35 -1.49 8.27 5.56
CA HIS A 35 -2.45 7.33 6.15
C HIS A 35 -1.71 6.22 6.87
N THR A 36 -2.22 5.85 8.04
CA THR A 36 -1.66 4.72 8.79
C THR A 36 -2.36 3.46 8.31
N LEU A 37 -1.58 2.51 7.82
CA LEU A 37 -2.11 1.27 7.27
C LEU A 37 -1.59 0.08 8.05
N VAL A 38 -2.47 -0.89 8.26
CA VAL A 38 -2.08 -2.18 8.83
C VAL A 38 -1.43 -2.99 7.72
N LEU A 39 -0.30 -3.63 8.02
CA LEU A 39 0.46 -4.35 7.01
C LEU A 39 -0.37 -5.40 6.29
N THR A 40 -1.16 -6.17 7.03
CA THR A 40 -2.00 -7.21 6.43
C THR A 40 -2.99 -6.62 5.44
N TYR A 41 -3.63 -5.53 5.83
CA TYR A 41 -4.58 -4.85 4.95
C TYR A 41 -3.87 -4.28 3.73
N ALA A 42 -2.72 -3.67 3.95
CA ALA A 42 -1.98 -3.07 2.85
C ALA A 42 -1.56 -4.11 1.82
N HIS A 43 -1.15 -5.27 2.30
CA HIS A 43 -0.78 -6.37 1.40
C HIS A 43 -1.96 -6.81 0.55
N TYR A 44 -3.12 -6.97 1.19
CA TYR A 44 -4.34 -7.33 0.48
C TYR A 44 -4.71 -6.26 -0.55
N LEU A 45 -4.63 -5.00 -0.13
CA LEU A 45 -4.96 -3.89 -1.00
C LEU A 45 -4.02 -3.84 -2.21
N ALA A 46 -2.74 -4.08 -1.98
CA ALA A 46 -1.76 -4.06 -3.06
C ALA A 46 -2.06 -5.16 -4.08
N GLN A 47 -2.43 -6.35 -3.61
CA GLN A 47 -2.78 -7.44 -4.53
C GLN A 47 -4.01 -7.08 -5.35
N HIS A 48 -5.00 -6.49 -4.70
CA HIS A 48 -6.23 -6.12 -5.39
C HIS A 48 -5.96 -5.07 -6.46
N LEU A 49 -5.17 -4.05 -6.12
CA LEU A 49 -4.83 -3.00 -7.07
C LEU A 49 -3.98 -3.52 -8.21
N ASP A 50 -3.07 -4.42 -7.90
CA ASP A 50 -2.21 -5.01 -8.93
C ASP A 50 -3.07 -5.75 -9.97
N SER A 51 -4.09 -6.44 -9.49
CA SER A 51 -4.99 -7.15 -10.39
C SER A 51 -5.75 -6.19 -11.28
N GLN A 52 -6.16 -5.05 -10.73
CA GLN A 52 -6.93 -4.08 -11.51
C GLN A 52 -6.06 -3.25 -12.44
N LEU A 53 -4.90 -2.84 -11.97
CA LEU A 53 -4.03 -1.99 -12.77
C LEU A 53 -3.18 -2.79 -13.75
N GLY A 54 -3.03 -4.05 -13.50
CA GLY A 54 -2.20 -4.90 -14.34
C GLY A 54 -2.85 -5.32 -15.64
N LYS A 55 -4.08 -4.94 -15.84
CA LYS A 55 -4.78 -5.33 -17.07
C LYS A 55 -4.61 -4.35 -18.19
#